data_95d8aadc6950300fdfe30d17ca38259a
#
_entry.id   95d8aadc6950300fdfe30d17ca38259a
#
_cell.length_a   1.000
_cell.length_b   1.000
_cell.length_c   1.000
_cell.angle_alpha   90.00
_cell.angle_beta   90.00
_cell.angle_gamma   90.00
#
_symmetry.space_group_name_H-M   'P 1'
#
loop_
_entity.id
_entity.type
_entity.pdbx_description
1 polymer ?
#
loop_
_entity_poly.entity_id
_entity_poly.type
_entity_poly.pdbx_seq_one_letter_code
_entity_poly.pdbx_strand_id
1 'polypeptide(L)'
;MEEIDLIKGLQNKSHSAINYFVQLHQQFVFVLCVKMTHQREVAEEITQDVLIKCIKNINAFEGKSKLKTWVYSIAHHEVLNYLRKNKIPTTELTENIPVVDNEKNILDTFADKDMKLMIEYFFNQLPADQKELLTLFYLNELSLKEIETVTALSAANIRVKLFRARENFKNLLSEKDVTLLNQIRYE
;
A
#
# COMPACT_ATOMS: atom_id res chain seq x y z
N MET A 1 -7.67 -19.19 -9.11
CA MET A 1 -6.54 -19.49 -10.06
C MET A 1 -5.28 -19.45 -9.23
N GLU A 2 -4.46 -20.48 -9.28
CA GLU A 2 -3.18 -20.51 -8.58
C GLU A 2 -2.22 -19.48 -9.20
N GLU A 3 -1.28 -18.93 -8.41
CA GLU A 3 -0.35 -17.88 -8.89
C GLU A 3 0.46 -18.32 -10.11
N ILE A 4 0.90 -19.57 -10.13
CA ILE A 4 1.65 -20.15 -11.26
C ILE A 4 0.82 -20.17 -12.54
N ASP A 5 -0.46 -20.56 -12.46
CA ASP A 5 -1.36 -20.61 -13.62
C ASP A 5 -1.68 -19.20 -14.13
N LEU A 6 -1.82 -18.25 -13.21
CA LEU A 6 -2.02 -16.84 -13.53
C LEU A 6 -0.81 -16.29 -14.32
N ILE A 7 0.41 -16.54 -13.84
CA ILE A 7 1.63 -16.09 -14.51
C ILE A 7 1.74 -16.68 -15.92
N LYS A 8 1.54 -18.00 -16.07
CA LYS A 8 1.53 -18.66 -17.38
C LYS A 8 0.44 -18.10 -18.30
N GLY A 9 -0.75 -17.86 -17.77
CA GLY A 9 -1.85 -17.25 -18.52
C GLY A 9 -1.53 -15.84 -19.01
N LEU A 10 -0.89 -15.02 -18.17
CA LEU A 10 -0.43 -13.67 -18.54
C LEU A 10 0.66 -13.72 -19.63
N GLN A 11 1.63 -14.62 -19.50
CA GLN A 11 2.69 -14.84 -20.50
C GLN A 11 2.11 -15.22 -21.85
N ASN A 12 1.04 -16.04 -21.85
CA ASN A 12 0.33 -16.46 -23.05
C ASN A 12 -0.75 -15.43 -23.51
N LYS A 13 -0.82 -14.25 -22.88
CA LYS A 13 -1.79 -13.19 -23.19
C LYS A 13 -3.25 -13.65 -23.13
N SER A 14 -3.58 -14.59 -22.24
CA SER A 14 -4.94 -15.07 -22.05
C SER A 14 -5.83 -13.97 -21.49
N HIS A 15 -6.95 -13.68 -22.16
CA HIS A 15 -7.92 -12.67 -21.69
C HIS A 15 -8.46 -12.99 -20.29
N SER A 16 -8.70 -14.25 -19.97
CA SER A 16 -9.20 -14.64 -18.65
C SER A 16 -8.16 -14.38 -17.56
N ALA A 17 -6.87 -14.66 -17.82
CA ALA A 17 -5.78 -14.37 -16.89
C ALA A 17 -5.57 -12.86 -16.72
N ILE A 18 -5.64 -12.09 -17.78
CA ILE A 18 -5.55 -10.62 -17.74
C ILE A 18 -6.68 -10.04 -16.89
N ASN A 19 -7.94 -10.43 -17.15
CA ASN A 19 -9.08 -9.96 -16.37
C ASN A 19 -8.96 -10.32 -14.89
N TYR A 20 -8.58 -11.56 -14.58
CA TYR A 20 -8.38 -12.01 -13.21
C TYR A 20 -7.24 -11.23 -12.53
N PHE A 21 -6.12 -11.00 -13.22
CA PHE A 21 -5.00 -10.21 -12.72
C PHE A 21 -5.43 -8.78 -12.37
N VAL A 22 -6.17 -8.12 -13.27
CA VAL A 22 -6.67 -6.76 -13.04
C VAL A 22 -7.60 -6.74 -11.83
N GLN A 23 -8.59 -7.64 -11.76
CA GLN A 23 -9.51 -7.73 -10.63
C GLN A 23 -8.80 -7.95 -9.29
N LEU A 24 -7.74 -8.79 -9.30
CA LEU A 24 -6.97 -9.12 -8.09
C LEU A 24 -6.10 -7.94 -7.62
N HIS A 25 -5.60 -7.12 -8.53
CA HIS A 25 -4.54 -6.16 -8.19
C HIS A 25 -4.95 -4.68 -8.27
N GLN A 26 -6.03 -4.33 -9.00
CA GLN A 26 -6.39 -2.93 -9.23
C GLN A 26 -6.62 -2.15 -7.94
N GLN A 27 -7.36 -2.73 -6.98
CA GLN A 27 -7.76 -2.02 -5.76
C GLN A 27 -6.55 -1.68 -4.89
N PHE A 28 -5.68 -2.65 -4.63
CA PHE A 28 -4.54 -2.37 -3.76
C PHE A 28 -3.51 -1.43 -4.41
N VAL A 29 -3.34 -1.49 -5.74
CA VAL A 29 -2.49 -0.53 -6.46
C VAL A 29 -3.10 0.87 -6.38
N PHE A 30 -4.41 0.99 -6.58
CA PHE A 30 -5.12 2.26 -6.48
C PHE A 30 -4.98 2.88 -5.07
N VAL A 31 -5.17 2.06 -4.02
CA VAL A 31 -5.01 2.52 -2.63
C VAL A 31 -3.60 3.04 -2.36
N LEU A 32 -2.56 2.34 -2.86
CA LEU A 32 -1.19 2.84 -2.76
C LEU A 32 -1.04 4.19 -3.46
N CYS A 33 -1.49 4.28 -4.72
CA CYS A 33 -1.35 5.48 -5.53
C CYS A 33 -2.07 6.68 -4.88
N VAL A 34 -3.31 6.49 -4.41
CA VAL A 34 -4.08 7.55 -3.77
C VAL A 34 -3.44 8.01 -2.46
N LYS A 35 -2.93 7.07 -1.66
CA LYS A 35 -2.26 7.41 -0.38
C LYS A 35 -0.94 8.17 -0.57
N MET A 36 -0.29 8.00 -1.71
CA MET A 36 0.97 8.70 -2.01
C MET A 36 0.77 10.00 -2.79
N THR A 37 -0.18 10.05 -3.71
CA THR A 37 -0.43 11.22 -4.57
C THR A 37 -1.40 12.21 -3.95
N HIS A 38 -2.31 11.74 -3.10
CA HIS A 38 -3.44 12.50 -2.55
C HIS A 38 -4.37 13.08 -3.64
N GLN A 39 -4.34 12.54 -4.85
CA GLN A 39 -5.13 12.97 -5.99
C GLN A 39 -5.75 11.74 -6.66
N ARG A 40 -7.09 11.67 -6.65
CA ARG A 40 -7.83 10.50 -7.10
C ARG A 40 -7.63 10.23 -8.59
N GLU A 41 -7.76 11.26 -9.43
CA GLU A 41 -7.64 11.15 -10.87
C GLU A 41 -6.24 10.69 -11.28
N VAL A 42 -5.22 11.24 -10.64
CA VAL A 42 -3.82 10.84 -10.84
C VAL A 42 -3.59 9.39 -10.38
N ALA A 43 -4.17 9.00 -9.26
CA ALA A 43 -4.06 7.63 -8.76
C ALA A 43 -4.72 6.63 -9.71
N GLU A 44 -5.87 6.96 -10.31
CA GLU A 44 -6.55 6.14 -11.32
C GLU A 44 -5.67 5.97 -12.57
N GLU A 45 -5.05 7.04 -13.07
CA GLU A 45 -4.15 7.02 -14.23
C GLU A 45 -2.92 6.15 -13.94
N ILE A 46 -2.22 6.41 -12.82
CA ILE A 46 -1.04 5.63 -12.44
C ILE A 46 -1.39 4.15 -12.25
N THR A 47 -2.56 3.85 -11.66
CA THR A 47 -3.02 2.46 -11.46
C THR A 47 -3.16 1.73 -12.80
N GLN A 48 -3.79 2.35 -13.79
CA GLN A 48 -3.93 1.78 -15.12
C GLN A 48 -2.56 1.53 -15.76
N ASP A 49 -1.67 2.51 -15.72
CA ASP A 49 -0.32 2.41 -16.27
C ASP A 49 0.48 1.29 -15.62
N VAL A 50 0.40 1.15 -14.29
CA VAL A 50 1.04 0.08 -13.53
C VAL A 50 0.56 -1.29 -13.97
N LEU A 51 -0.77 -1.50 -14.04
CA LEU A 51 -1.34 -2.78 -14.45
C LEU A 51 -0.94 -3.15 -15.88
N ILE A 52 -1.00 -2.20 -16.80
CA ILE A 52 -0.55 -2.38 -18.20
C ILE A 52 0.95 -2.73 -18.23
N LYS A 53 1.77 -2.03 -17.45
CA LYS A 53 3.21 -2.27 -17.36
C LYS A 53 3.53 -3.64 -16.80
N CYS A 54 2.81 -4.09 -15.76
CA CYS A 54 2.95 -5.44 -15.21
C CYS A 54 2.62 -6.50 -16.26
N ILE A 55 1.49 -6.38 -16.96
CA ILE A 55 1.07 -7.33 -18.00
C ILE A 55 2.10 -7.39 -19.14
N LYS A 56 2.58 -6.24 -19.61
CA LYS A 56 3.58 -6.18 -20.68
C LYS A 56 4.92 -6.80 -20.28
N ASN A 57 5.31 -6.65 -19.01
CA ASN A 57 6.61 -7.07 -18.50
C ASN A 57 6.56 -8.37 -17.68
N ILE A 58 5.48 -9.14 -17.75
CA ILE A 58 5.32 -10.37 -16.94
C ILE A 58 6.46 -11.39 -17.18
N ASN A 59 7.07 -11.40 -18.36
CA ASN A 59 8.22 -12.24 -18.68
C ASN A 59 9.50 -11.85 -17.91
N ALA A 60 9.56 -10.65 -17.35
CA ALA A 60 10.66 -10.21 -16.50
C ALA A 60 10.45 -10.60 -15.01
N PHE A 61 9.31 -11.18 -14.68
CA PHE A 61 9.04 -11.69 -13.33
C PHE A 61 9.82 -13.01 -13.12
N GLU A 62 10.85 -12.96 -12.28
CA GLU A 62 11.76 -14.07 -12.03
C GLU A 62 11.29 -15.05 -10.94
N GLY A 63 10.13 -14.82 -10.32
CA GLY A 63 9.63 -15.65 -9.21
C GLY A 63 10.44 -15.56 -7.91
N LYS A 64 11.30 -14.55 -7.75
CA LYS A 64 12.09 -14.31 -6.52
C LYS A 64 11.26 -13.78 -5.34
N SER A 65 10.05 -13.34 -5.61
CA SER A 65 9.06 -12.86 -4.64
C SER A 65 7.67 -13.31 -5.06
N LYS A 66 6.65 -13.07 -4.22
CA LYS A 66 5.25 -13.21 -4.64
C LYS A 66 4.93 -12.23 -5.78
N LEU A 67 4.03 -12.60 -6.68
CA LEU A 67 3.57 -11.74 -7.77
C LEU A 67 3.03 -10.40 -7.22
N LYS A 68 2.26 -10.42 -6.14
CA LYS A 68 1.75 -9.23 -5.44
C LYS A 68 2.87 -8.26 -5.07
N THR A 69 3.97 -8.75 -4.50
CA THR A 69 5.14 -7.93 -4.11
C THR A 69 5.81 -7.28 -5.32
N TRP A 70 5.93 -8.02 -6.41
CA TRP A 70 6.50 -7.50 -7.65
C TRP A 70 5.62 -6.39 -8.28
N VAL A 71 4.30 -6.60 -8.33
CA VAL A 71 3.34 -5.58 -8.77
C VAL A 71 3.44 -4.33 -7.89
N TYR A 72 3.55 -4.52 -6.58
CA TYR A 72 3.67 -3.43 -5.63
C TYR A 72 4.96 -2.61 -5.85
N SER A 73 6.09 -3.27 -6.12
CA SER A 73 7.34 -2.57 -6.40
C SER A 73 7.26 -1.71 -7.66
N ILE A 74 6.57 -2.18 -8.69
CA ILE A 74 6.32 -1.40 -9.91
C ILE A 74 5.45 -0.18 -9.59
N ALA A 75 4.35 -0.38 -8.86
CA ALA A 75 3.45 0.68 -8.45
C ALA A 75 4.16 1.77 -7.64
N HIS A 76 4.92 1.37 -6.63
CA HIS A 76 5.70 2.27 -5.80
C HIS A 76 6.68 3.13 -6.63
N HIS A 77 7.42 2.52 -7.55
CA HIS A 77 8.34 3.25 -8.41
C HIS A 77 7.63 4.22 -9.36
N GLU A 78 6.49 3.84 -9.93
CA GLU A 78 5.72 4.73 -10.80
C GLU A 78 5.21 5.96 -10.05
N VAL A 79 4.66 5.77 -8.85
CA VAL A 79 4.22 6.89 -8.01
C VAL A 79 5.39 7.80 -7.64
N LEU A 80 6.53 7.25 -7.21
CA LEU A 80 7.71 8.05 -6.91
C LEU A 80 8.21 8.83 -8.14
N ASN A 81 8.18 8.23 -9.32
CA ASN A 81 8.55 8.91 -10.56
C ASN A 81 7.60 10.07 -10.88
N TYR A 82 6.29 9.87 -10.66
CA TYR A 82 5.29 10.92 -10.82
C TYR A 82 5.56 12.08 -9.86
N LEU A 83 5.76 11.80 -8.57
CA LEU A 83 6.01 12.83 -7.55
C LEU A 83 7.27 13.63 -7.86
N ARG A 84 8.35 12.97 -8.27
CA ARG A 84 9.60 13.65 -8.67
C ARG A 84 9.41 14.55 -9.88
N LYS A 85 8.70 14.06 -10.91
CA LYS A 85 8.43 14.85 -12.13
C LYS A 85 7.67 16.13 -11.82
N ASN A 86 6.70 16.06 -10.94
CA ASN A 86 5.83 17.18 -10.62
C ASN A 86 6.37 18.03 -9.47
N LYS A 87 7.59 17.76 -8.97
CA LYS A 87 8.23 18.48 -7.85
C LYS A 87 7.33 18.57 -6.60
N ILE A 88 6.47 17.58 -6.40
CA ILE A 88 5.57 17.52 -5.26
C ILE A 88 6.42 17.05 -4.06
N PRO A 89 6.56 17.86 -2.99
CA PRO A 89 7.27 17.43 -1.79
C PRO A 89 6.56 16.21 -1.20
N THR A 90 7.30 15.16 -0.90
CA THR A 90 6.76 13.95 -0.27
C THR A 90 6.25 14.18 1.17
N THR A 91 6.38 15.42 1.67
CA THR A 91 6.10 15.79 3.07
C THR A 91 4.81 16.58 3.28
N GLU A 92 4.19 17.10 2.23
CA GLU A 92 3.03 17.98 2.38
C GLU A 92 1.91 17.56 1.43
N LEU A 93 0.94 16.82 1.92
CA LEU A 93 -0.44 16.84 1.38
C LEU A 93 -1.36 16.07 2.35
N THR A 94 -1.96 16.79 3.26
CA THR A 94 -3.06 16.30 4.10
C THR A 94 -4.38 16.81 3.53
N GLU A 95 -4.89 16.19 2.50
CA GLU A 95 -6.31 16.27 2.19
C GLU A 95 -6.93 14.89 2.37
N ASN A 96 -7.95 14.82 3.20
CA ASN A 96 -8.72 13.61 3.47
C ASN A 96 -9.54 13.26 2.21
N ILE A 97 -9.00 12.39 1.37
CA ILE A 97 -9.78 11.77 0.30
C ILE A 97 -10.42 10.51 0.90
N PRO A 98 -11.75 10.42 0.98
CA PRO A 98 -12.41 9.21 1.43
C PRO A 98 -12.10 8.09 0.43
N VAL A 99 -11.30 7.11 0.83
CA VAL A 99 -11.14 5.87 0.08
C VAL A 99 -12.35 5.00 0.41
N VAL A 100 -13.24 4.81 -0.56
CA VAL A 100 -14.36 3.87 -0.42
C VAL A 100 -13.76 2.47 -0.46
N ASP A 101 -13.63 1.87 0.70
CA ASP A 101 -13.04 0.56 0.91
C ASP A 101 -14.05 -0.54 0.57
N ASN A 102 -13.71 -1.41 -0.36
CA ASN A 102 -14.44 -2.64 -0.63
C ASN A 102 -13.61 -3.92 -0.38
N GLU A 103 -12.45 -3.81 0.25
CA GLU A 103 -11.69 -4.99 0.68
C GLU A 103 -11.64 -5.07 2.20
N LYS A 104 -11.69 -6.29 2.73
CA LYS A 104 -11.47 -6.59 4.16
C LYS A 104 -10.11 -6.05 4.58
N ASN A 105 -10.12 -4.84 5.08
CA ASN A 105 -8.99 -4.18 5.69
C ASN A 105 -8.88 -4.68 7.14
N ILE A 106 -7.69 -4.70 7.72
CA ILE A 106 -7.52 -4.95 9.17
C ILE A 106 -8.44 -4.04 9.98
N LEU A 107 -8.74 -2.83 9.46
CA LEU A 107 -9.74 -1.92 10.01
C LEU A 107 -11.16 -2.53 10.04
N ASP A 108 -11.47 -3.54 9.23
CA ASP A 108 -12.78 -4.23 9.25
C ASP A 108 -12.95 -5.21 10.40
N THR A 109 -11.89 -5.51 11.14
CA THR A 109 -11.96 -6.24 12.41
C THR A 109 -12.53 -5.39 13.55
N PHE A 110 -12.52 -4.06 13.41
CA PHE A 110 -13.11 -3.16 14.40
C PHE A 110 -14.61 -3.00 14.14
N ALA A 111 -15.42 -3.39 15.12
CA ALA A 111 -16.89 -3.32 15.06
C ALA A 111 -17.42 -1.88 15.10
N ASP A 112 -16.59 -0.91 15.50
CA ASP A 112 -16.99 0.48 15.71
C ASP A 112 -16.53 1.36 14.54
N LYS A 113 -17.52 1.95 13.87
CA LYS A 113 -17.32 2.84 12.71
C LYS A 113 -16.56 4.12 13.10
N ASP A 114 -16.77 4.59 14.33
CA ASP A 114 -16.13 5.81 14.84
C ASP A 114 -14.64 5.56 15.12
N MET A 115 -14.30 4.35 15.57
CA MET A 115 -12.91 3.93 15.76
C MET A 115 -12.14 3.85 14.45
N LYS A 116 -12.74 3.30 13.38
CA LYS A 116 -12.16 3.30 12.04
C LYS A 116 -11.81 4.70 11.56
N LEU A 117 -12.76 5.60 11.63
CA LEU A 117 -12.59 6.99 11.20
C LEU A 117 -11.49 7.70 12.01
N MET A 118 -11.40 7.41 13.30
CA MET A 118 -10.38 7.99 14.17
C MET A 118 -8.99 7.44 13.86
N ILE A 119 -8.84 6.14 13.67
CA ILE A 119 -7.57 5.52 13.26
C ILE A 119 -7.12 6.09 11.92
N GLU A 120 -8.03 6.20 10.94
CA GLU A 120 -7.74 6.76 9.63
C GLU A 120 -7.33 8.24 9.71
N TYR A 121 -8.00 9.03 10.53
CA TYR A 121 -7.65 10.43 10.77
C TYR A 121 -6.22 10.57 11.31
N PHE A 122 -5.84 9.82 12.36
CA PHE A 122 -4.50 9.89 12.92
C PHE A 122 -3.44 9.27 11.99
N PHE A 123 -3.80 8.21 11.28
CA PHE A 123 -2.92 7.60 10.29
C PHE A 123 -2.57 8.60 9.18
N ASN A 124 -3.52 9.45 8.78
CA ASN A 124 -3.30 10.48 7.78
C ASN A 124 -2.41 11.64 8.24
N GLN A 125 -2.22 11.82 9.56
CA GLN A 125 -1.30 12.81 10.12
C GLN A 125 0.16 12.35 10.14
N LEU A 126 0.44 11.06 9.90
CA LEU A 126 1.80 10.56 9.85
C LEU A 126 2.53 11.06 8.59
N PRO A 127 3.86 11.24 8.67
CA PRO A 127 4.70 11.47 7.49
C PRO A 127 4.49 10.39 6.42
N ALA A 128 4.57 10.75 5.14
CA ALA A 128 4.27 9.87 4.02
C ALA A 128 5.08 8.56 4.03
N ASP A 129 6.37 8.63 4.35
CA ASP A 129 7.25 7.46 4.44
C ASP A 129 6.87 6.51 5.61
N GLN A 130 6.32 7.06 6.70
CA GLN A 130 5.84 6.27 7.83
C GLN A 130 4.51 5.60 7.51
N LYS A 131 3.57 6.33 6.90
CA LYS A 131 2.30 5.78 6.40
C LYS A 131 2.54 4.62 5.44
N GLU A 132 3.45 4.82 4.51
CA GLU A 132 3.81 3.80 3.53
C GLU A 132 4.30 2.52 4.21
N LEU A 133 5.29 2.63 5.11
CA LEU A 133 5.85 1.46 5.78
C LEU A 133 4.83 0.73 6.65
N LEU A 134 3.96 1.46 7.37
CA LEU A 134 2.88 0.84 8.14
C LEU A 134 1.86 0.17 7.21
N THR A 135 1.52 0.79 6.09
CA THR A 135 0.64 0.18 5.07
C THR A 135 1.23 -1.10 4.51
N LEU A 136 2.51 -1.07 4.11
CA LEU A 136 3.20 -2.25 3.57
C LEU A 136 3.23 -3.40 4.59
N PHE A 137 3.56 -3.09 5.83
CA PHE A 137 3.76 -4.11 6.86
C PHE A 137 2.44 -4.64 7.42
N TYR A 138 1.49 -3.76 7.80
CA TYR A 138 0.27 -4.15 8.50
C TYR A 138 -0.94 -4.37 7.59
N LEU A 139 -1.13 -3.53 6.58
CA LEU A 139 -2.30 -3.66 5.71
C LEU A 139 -2.05 -4.62 4.54
N ASN A 140 -0.83 -4.64 4.02
CA ASN A 140 -0.47 -5.51 2.91
C ASN A 140 0.25 -6.78 3.35
N GLU A 141 0.55 -6.92 4.66
CA GLU A 141 1.17 -8.10 5.27
C GLU A 141 2.51 -8.50 4.63
N LEU A 142 3.27 -7.50 4.13
CA LEU A 142 4.57 -7.77 3.54
C LEU A 142 5.61 -8.04 4.63
N SER A 143 6.42 -9.07 4.42
CA SER A 143 7.60 -9.33 5.24
C SER A 143 8.64 -8.22 5.08
N LEU A 144 9.55 -8.07 6.06
CA LEU A 144 10.63 -7.07 5.97
C LEU A 144 11.48 -7.25 4.69
N LYS A 145 11.69 -8.50 4.25
CA LYS A 145 12.45 -8.81 3.02
C LYS A 145 11.70 -8.35 1.76
N GLU A 146 10.39 -8.48 1.74
CA GLU A 146 9.56 -7.98 0.63
C GLU A 146 9.54 -6.45 0.61
N ILE A 147 9.46 -5.81 1.79
CA ILE A 147 9.55 -4.35 1.90
C ILE A 147 10.93 -3.84 1.44
N GLU A 148 12.03 -4.55 1.72
CA GLU A 148 13.36 -4.24 1.14
C GLU A 148 13.31 -4.22 -0.38
N THR A 149 12.67 -5.22 -0.98
CA THR A 149 12.53 -5.32 -2.45
C THR A 149 11.71 -4.16 -3.02
N VAL A 150 10.65 -3.75 -2.32
CA VAL A 150 9.75 -2.67 -2.75
C VAL A 150 10.42 -1.30 -2.62
N THR A 151 11.01 -1.03 -1.45
CA THR A 151 11.47 0.34 -1.08
C THR A 151 12.94 0.57 -1.34
N ALA A 152 13.71 -0.47 -1.65
CA ALA A 152 15.17 -0.46 -1.73
C ALA A 152 15.87 0.01 -0.42
N LEU A 153 15.16 0.00 0.72
CA LEU A 153 15.71 0.28 2.04
C LEU A 153 16.27 -1.01 2.65
N SER A 154 17.35 -0.94 3.41
CA SER A 154 17.83 -2.12 4.14
C SER A 154 16.89 -2.53 5.27
N ALA A 155 16.86 -3.84 5.64
CA ALA A 155 16.02 -4.36 6.72
C ALA A 155 16.26 -3.64 8.05
N ALA A 156 17.50 -3.25 8.33
CA ALA A 156 17.84 -2.47 9.53
C ALA A 156 17.14 -1.10 9.51
N ASN A 157 17.18 -0.42 8.37
CA ASN A 157 16.55 0.88 8.19
C ASN A 157 15.02 0.79 8.28
N ILE A 158 14.44 -0.25 7.67
CA ILE A 158 12.99 -0.52 7.75
C ILE A 158 12.56 -0.74 9.20
N ARG A 159 13.28 -1.55 9.98
CA ARG A 159 12.95 -1.77 11.41
C ARG A 159 12.96 -0.48 12.21
N VAL A 160 13.98 0.35 12.03
CA VAL A 160 14.07 1.65 12.74
C VAL A 160 12.92 2.58 12.32
N LYS A 161 12.63 2.67 11.03
CA LYS A 161 11.54 3.51 10.53
C LYS A 161 10.17 2.99 10.99
N LEU A 162 9.93 1.68 10.96
CA LEU A 162 8.70 1.08 11.49
C LEU A 162 8.54 1.32 12.99
N PHE A 163 9.62 1.22 13.76
CA PHE A 163 9.58 1.54 15.18
C PHE A 163 9.17 3.00 15.39
N ARG A 164 9.82 3.94 14.70
CA ARG A 164 9.48 5.37 14.79
C ARG A 164 8.04 5.65 14.34
N ALA A 165 7.59 5.01 13.26
CA ALA A 165 6.24 5.16 12.75
C ALA A 165 5.19 4.71 13.79
N ARG A 166 5.44 3.58 14.47
CA ARG A 166 4.56 3.09 15.55
C ARG A 166 4.52 4.06 16.73
N GLU A 167 5.68 4.54 17.18
CA GLU A 167 5.75 5.49 18.31
C GLU A 167 5.04 6.81 17.95
N ASN A 168 5.23 7.33 16.75
CA ASN A 168 4.54 8.54 16.30
C ASN A 168 3.02 8.31 16.25
N PHE A 169 2.58 7.18 15.69
CA PHE A 169 1.16 6.84 15.63
C PHE A 169 0.55 6.68 17.03
N LYS A 170 1.27 6.00 17.94
CA LYS A 170 0.87 5.86 19.33
C LYS A 170 0.76 7.22 20.04
N ASN A 171 1.69 8.13 19.81
CA ASN A 171 1.67 9.47 20.42
C ASN A 171 0.45 10.27 19.93
N LEU A 172 0.14 10.22 18.63
CA LEU A 172 -1.05 10.85 18.07
C LEU A 172 -2.35 10.31 18.69
N LEU A 173 -2.41 9.00 18.96
CA LEU A 173 -3.55 8.37 19.64
C LEU A 173 -3.58 8.72 21.13
N SER A 174 -2.44 8.77 21.84
CA SER A 174 -2.37 8.94 23.29
C SER A 174 -2.71 10.35 23.77
N GLU A 175 -2.61 11.36 22.90
CA GLU A 175 -3.01 12.73 23.23
C GLU A 175 -4.53 12.88 23.41
N LYS A 176 -5.35 11.93 22.97
CA LYS A 176 -6.81 12.04 23.00
C LYS A 176 -7.59 10.85 23.58
N ASP A 177 -7.07 9.62 23.64
CA ASP A 177 -7.83 8.48 24.18
C ASP A 177 -6.98 7.29 24.63
N VAL A 178 -6.63 7.24 25.91
CA VAL A 178 -5.93 6.10 26.56
C VAL A 178 -6.76 4.81 26.54
N THR A 179 -8.08 4.91 26.44
CA THR A 179 -9.01 3.77 26.45
C THR A 179 -8.90 2.90 25.19
N LEU A 180 -8.62 3.51 24.06
CA LEU A 180 -8.48 2.84 22.76
C LEU A 180 -7.19 2.02 22.64
N LEU A 181 -6.10 2.51 23.22
CA LEU A 181 -4.81 1.82 23.23
C LEU A 181 -4.84 0.51 24.00
N ASN A 182 -5.70 0.42 25.02
CA ASN A 182 -5.85 -0.81 25.79
C ASN A 182 -6.60 -1.91 25.02
N GLN A 183 -7.50 -1.55 24.11
CA GLN A 183 -8.20 -2.53 23.26
C GLN A 183 -7.29 -3.09 22.14
N ILE A 184 -6.44 -2.26 21.55
CA ILE A 184 -5.49 -2.69 20.49
C ILE A 184 -4.33 -3.55 21.04
N ARG A 185 -4.10 -3.55 22.37
CA ARG A 185 -2.96 -4.21 23.01
C ARG A 185 -3.24 -5.66 23.43
N TYR A 186 -4.48 -6.12 23.39
CA TYR A 186 -4.91 -7.44 23.93
C TYR A 186 -5.45 -8.40 22.86
N GLU A 187 -5.29 -8.11 21.55
CA GLU A 187 -5.40 -9.06 20.46
C GLU A 187 -4.03 -9.25 19.74
#